data_97f2c33e696c3262dc9b0f86347e0a96
#
_entry.id   97f2c33e696c3262dc9b0f86347e0a96
#
_cell.length_a   1.000
_cell.length_b   1.000
_cell.length_c   1.000
_cell.angle_alpha   90.00
_cell.angle_beta   90.00
_cell.angle_gamma   90.00
#
_symmetry.space_group_name_H-M   'P 1'
#
loop_
_entity.id
_entity.type
_entity.pdbx_description
1 polymer ?
#
loop_
_entity_poly.entity_id
_entity_poly.type
_entity_poly.pdbx_seq_one_letter_code
_entity_poly.pdbx_strand_id
1 'polypeptide(L)'
;MIFNSCEKNGYPTKWYNGHTYKKSVGGFRVMKFFIGKCGTVVTKLFEKECEGGPLEELIPNTTDAAGEKHVPVIKVNGQEVTVTVGEVAHPMMDAHYITFIALETDKGAIVRQLKPGAAPEAVFTIASDEKVIAAYEYCNLHGLWKADA
;
A
#
# COMPACT_ATOMS: atom_id res chain seq x y z
N MET A 1 -26.29 -12.24 1.10
CA MET A 1 -26.33 -12.83 -0.26
C MET A 1 -26.89 -11.77 -1.20
N ILE A 2 -26.04 -10.86 -1.66
CA ILE A 2 -26.34 -10.00 -2.82
C ILE A 2 -25.03 -9.88 -3.59
N PHE A 3 -24.78 -10.87 -4.44
CA PHE A 3 -23.92 -10.71 -5.59
C PHE A 3 -24.78 -10.06 -6.66
N ASN A 4 -24.53 -8.83 -7.01
CA ASN A 4 -25.13 -8.26 -8.19
C ASN A 4 -24.16 -7.38 -8.96
N SER A 5 -23.94 -7.88 -10.16
CA SER A 5 -23.71 -7.20 -11.42
C SER A 5 -22.32 -6.66 -11.70
N CYS A 6 -21.35 -7.57 -11.81
CA CYS A 6 -20.23 -7.34 -12.74
C CYS A 6 -20.26 -8.35 -13.92
N GLU A 7 -21.43 -8.90 -14.21
CA GLU A 7 -21.63 -9.80 -15.35
C GLU A 7 -22.54 -9.17 -16.40
N LYS A 8 -22.05 -8.25 -17.19
CA LYS A 8 -22.53 -7.99 -18.56
C LYS A 8 -21.66 -6.93 -19.20
N ASN A 9 -20.49 -7.32 -19.68
CA ASN A 9 -19.97 -6.74 -20.92
C ASN A 9 -18.80 -7.60 -21.35
N GLY A 10 -19.01 -8.31 -22.45
CA GLY A 10 -18.03 -9.15 -23.08
C GLY A 10 -16.71 -8.41 -23.24
N TYR A 11 -15.61 -9.04 -22.83
CA TYR A 11 -14.28 -8.55 -23.10
C TYR A 11 -14.15 -8.31 -24.61
N PRO A 12 -13.82 -7.08 -25.06
CA PRO A 12 -13.53 -6.87 -26.48
C PRO A 12 -12.27 -7.64 -26.82
N THR A 13 -12.37 -8.61 -27.71
CA THR A 13 -11.27 -9.40 -28.28
C THR A 13 -10.39 -8.56 -29.24
N LYS A 14 -10.12 -7.30 -28.92
CA LYS A 14 -9.18 -6.42 -29.64
C LYS A 14 -8.10 -5.89 -28.72
N TRP A 15 -7.32 -6.80 -28.21
CA TRP A 15 -5.99 -6.49 -27.72
C TRP A 15 -5.01 -6.63 -28.88
N TYR A 16 -4.71 -5.59 -29.55
CA TYR A 16 -3.57 -5.31 -30.43
C TYR A 16 -3.99 -4.28 -31.48
N ASN A 17 -3.75 -3.01 -31.18
CA ASN A 17 -3.34 -2.04 -32.17
C ASN A 17 -2.76 -0.79 -31.50
N GLY A 18 -1.44 -0.67 -31.53
CA GLY A 18 -0.79 0.60 -31.80
C GLY A 18 -0.76 1.67 -30.72
N HIS A 19 -0.68 1.35 -29.43
CA HIS A 19 -0.26 2.34 -28.46
C HIS A 19 1.25 2.19 -28.24
N THR A 20 2.01 3.07 -28.84
CA THR A 20 3.42 3.28 -28.52
C THR A 20 3.52 3.59 -27.04
N TYR A 21 4.00 2.62 -26.28
CA TYR A 21 4.43 2.80 -24.91
C TYR A 21 5.54 3.86 -24.93
N LYS A 22 5.22 5.10 -24.57
CA LYS A 22 6.25 6.08 -24.25
C LYS A 22 6.97 5.52 -23.04
N LYS A 23 8.15 4.95 -23.31
CA LYS A 23 9.13 4.55 -22.31
C LYS A 23 9.45 5.81 -21.49
N SER A 24 8.79 6.00 -20.35
CA SER A 24 9.19 7.01 -19.38
C SER A 24 10.52 6.52 -18.83
N VAL A 25 11.58 7.20 -19.23
CA VAL A 25 12.93 6.99 -18.75
C VAL A 25 12.93 7.26 -17.25
N GLY A 26 13.15 6.19 -16.43
CA GLY A 26 13.79 6.29 -15.13
C GLY A 26 13.14 7.18 -14.05
N GLY A 27 11.82 7.08 -13.83
CA GLY A 27 11.23 7.56 -12.58
C GLY A 27 10.77 6.36 -11.74
N PHE A 28 11.33 6.18 -10.55
CA PHE A 28 10.78 5.24 -9.58
C PHE A 28 9.29 5.57 -9.40
N ARG A 29 8.42 4.61 -9.67
CA ARG A 29 6.99 4.77 -9.43
C ARG A 29 6.79 4.66 -7.93
N VAL A 30 6.62 5.79 -7.26
CA VAL A 30 6.19 5.83 -5.85
C VAL A 30 4.86 5.10 -5.74
N MET A 31 4.76 4.17 -4.81
CA MET A 31 3.53 3.43 -4.54
C MET A 31 2.43 4.39 -4.09
N LYS A 32 1.26 4.32 -4.73
CA LYS A 32 0.11 5.16 -4.41
C LYS A 32 -1.03 4.31 -3.88
N PHE A 33 -1.67 4.79 -2.84
CA PHE A 33 -2.85 4.18 -2.25
C PHE A 33 -4.07 5.08 -2.47
N PHE A 34 -5.22 4.46 -2.59
CA PHE A 34 -6.50 5.12 -2.82
C PHE A 34 -7.56 4.51 -1.92
N ILE A 35 -8.54 5.32 -1.53
CA ILE A 35 -9.69 4.86 -0.76
C ILE A 35 -10.97 5.04 -1.58
N GLY A 36 -11.78 4.00 -1.59
CA GLY A 36 -13.13 4.04 -2.16
C GLY A 36 -14.17 4.50 -1.14
N LYS A 37 -15.36 4.87 -1.60
CA LYS A 37 -16.48 5.31 -0.74
C LYS A 37 -16.89 4.27 0.32
N CYS A 38 -16.61 3.00 0.12
CA CYS A 38 -16.87 1.92 1.09
C CYS A 38 -15.74 1.75 2.12
N GLY A 39 -14.70 2.61 2.12
CA GLY A 39 -13.55 2.50 3.01
C GLY A 39 -12.49 1.47 2.58
N THR A 40 -12.67 0.83 1.42
CA THR A 40 -11.66 -0.11 0.89
C THR A 40 -10.43 0.64 0.39
N VAL A 41 -9.26 0.29 0.91
CA VAL A 41 -7.97 0.82 0.44
C VAL A 41 -7.42 -0.07 -0.66
N VAL A 42 -7.01 0.53 -1.77
CA VAL A 42 -6.47 -0.16 -2.95
C VAL A 42 -5.21 0.53 -3.47
N THR A 43 -4.38 -0.19 -4.21
CA THR A 43 -3.32 0.37 -5.03
C THR A 43 -3.62 0.11 -6.51
N LYS A 44 -3.37 1.10 -7.38
CA LYS A 44 -3.57 0.94 -8.82
C LYS A 44 -2.33 0.33 -9.46
N LEU A 45 -2.51 -0.79 -10.14
CA LEU A 45 -1.45 -1.43 -10.94
C LEU A 45 -1.36 -0.83 -12.35
N PHE A 46 -2.44 -0.24 -12.84
CA PHE A 46 -2.52 0.44 -14.14
C PHE A 46 -3.59 1.53 -14.12
N GLU A 47 -3.47 2.48 -15.03
CA GLU A 47 -4.40 3.60 -15.18
C GLU A 47 -5.65 3.15 -15.96
N LYS A 48 -6.78 3.06 -15.26
CA LYS A 48 -8.10 2.89 -15.84
C LYS A 48 -9.12 3.53 -14.91
N GLU A 49 -10.10 4.23 -15.47
CA GLU A 49 -11.22 4.76 -14.71
C GLU A 49 -12.11 3.63 -14.19
N CYS A 50 -12.52 3.72 -12.93
CA CYS A 50 -13.46 2.78 -12.33
C CYS A 50 -14.89 3.27 -12.51
N GLU A 51 -15.78 2.41 -13.00
CA GLU A 51 -17.22 2.70 -13.11
C GLU A 51 -17.89 2.91 -11.74
N GLY A 52 -17.25 2.48 -10.65
CA GLY A 52 -17.70 2.66 -9.27
C GLY A 52 -17.54 4.06 -8.67
N GLY A 53 -17.06 5.03 -9.46
CA GLY A 53 -16.79 6.40 -9.06
C GLY A 53 -15.32 6.67 -8.72
N PRO A 54 -14.98 7.93 -8.44
CA PRO A 54 -13.60 8.32 -8.20
C PRO A 54 -13.06 7.66 -6.92
N LEU A 55 -11.82 7.17 -7.01
CA LEU A 55 -11.02 6.79 -5.86
C LEU A 55 -10.28 8.03 -5.37
N GLU A 56 -10.29 8.26 -4.07
CA GLU A 56 -9.52 9.34 -3.45
C GLU A 56 -8.10 8.87 -3.18
N GLU A 57 -7.10 9.64 -3.63
CA GLU A 57 -5.69 9.35 -3.34
C GLU A 57 -5.39 9.63 -1.87
N LEU A 58 -4.84 8.66 -1.16
CA LEU A 58 -4.37 8.81 0.21
C LEU A 58 -2.97 9.43 0.20
N ILE A 59 -2.86 10.60 0.79
CA ILE A 59 -1.56 11.27 0.96
C ILE A 59 -0.99 10.88 2.32
N PRO A 60 0.17 10.20 2.38
CA PRO A 60 0.73 9.74 3.63
C PRO A 60 1.15 10.91 4.53
N ASN A 61 1.17 10.69 5.84
CA ASN A 61 1.63 11.63 6.88
C ASN A 61 0.83 12.94 6.93
N THR A 62 -0.45 12.93 6.51
CA THR A 62 -1.29 14.15 6.51
C THR A 62 -2.31 14.20 7.63
N THR A 63 -2.50 13.10 8.35
CA THR A 63 -3.41 13.04 9.50
C THR A 63 -2.76 13.65 10.73
N ASP A 64 -3.51 14.47 11.47
CA ASP A 64 -3.07 15.02 12.75
C ASP A 64 -3.15 13.93 13.84
N ALA A 65 -2.07 13.18 14.00
CA ALA A 65 -1.92 12.14 15.00
C ALA A 65 -0.43 12.00 15.41
N ALA A 66 -0.18 11.23 16.47
CA ALA A 66 1.15 11.04 17.05
C ALA A 66 2.09 10.32 16.08
N GLY A 67 2.98 11.06 15.43
CA GLY A 67 3.93 10.54 14.45
C GLY A 67 4.83 9.45 15.02
N GLU A 68 5.25 9.58 16.29
CA GLU A 68 6.08 8.59 16.99
C GLU A 68 5.40 7.21 17.15
N LYS A 69 4.07 7.13 16.95
CA LYS A 69 3.30 5.88 16.99
C LYS A 69 2.92 5.35 15.61
N HIS A 70 3.06 6.17 14.55
CA HIS A 70 2.57 5.82 13.22
C HIS A 70 3.67 5.71 12.19
N VAL A 71 4.66 6.63 12.18
CA VAL A 71 5.69 6.61 11.15
C VAL A 71 6.44 5.27 11.19
N PRO A 72 6.50 4.50 10.08
CA PRO A 72 7.19 3.22 10.04
C PRO A 72 8.68 3.37 10.35
N VAL A 73 9.24 2.42 11.08
CA VAL A 73 10.68 2.30 11.32
C VAL A 73 11.21 1.10 10.54
N ILE A 74 12.13 1.36 9.61
CA ILE A 74 12.68 0.35 8.70
C ILE A 74 14.04 -0.11 9.24
N LYS A 75 14.23 -1.42 9.39
CA LYS A 75 15.52 -2.03 9.73
C LYS A 75 15.88 -3.07 8.67
N VAL A 76 17.01 -2.86 7.98
CA VAL A 76 17.51 -3.77 6.95
C VAL A 76 18.69 -4.57 7.51
N ASN A 77 18.59 -5.89 7.43
CA ASN A 77 19.64 -6.83 7.79
C ASN A 77 19.86 -7.83 6.65
N GLY A 78 20.74 -7.49 5.72
CA GLY A 78 20.94 -8.27 4.50
C GLY A 78 19.66 -8.32 3.66
N GLN A 79 19.12 -9.50 3.46
CA GLN A 79 17.86 -9.72 2.72
C GLN A 79 16.61 -9.63 3.61
N GLU A 80 16.79 -9.58 4.92
CA GLU A 80 15.68 -9.43 5.85
C GLU A 80 15.42 -7.96 6.15
N VAL A 81 14.17 -7.54 6.00
CA VAL A 81 13.72 -6.19 6.29
C VAL A 81 12.61 -6.26 7.33
N THR A 82 12.84 -5.71 8.50
CA THR A 82 11.84 -5.58 9.54
C THR A 82 11.26 -4.17 9.51
N VAL A 83 9.96 -4.06 9.46
CA VAL A 83 9.23 -2.79 9.56
C VAL A 83 8.37 -2.84 10.81
N THR A 84 8.64 -1.95 11.76
CA THR A 84 7.81 -1.74 12.95
C THR A 84 7.02 -0.45 12.80
N VAL A 85 5.81 -0.38 13.34
CA VAL A 85 5.00 0.84 13.30
C VAL A 85 5.22 1.64 14.57
N GLY A 86 5.84 2.81 14.35
CA GLY A 86 6.23 3.76 15.38
C GLY A 86 7.52 3.40 16.13
N GLU A 87 8.18 4.42 16.63
CA GLU A 87 9.26 4.28 17.65
C GLU A 87 8.65 3.82 18.98
N VAL A 88 7.42 4.26 19.26
CA VAL A 88 6.57 3.80 20.35
C VAL A 88 5.52 2.87 19.75
N ALA A 89 5.45 1.62 20.21
CA ALA A 89 4.57 0.61 19.65
C ALA A 89 3.12 1.10 19.53
N HIS A 90 2.57 1.01 18.31
CA HIS A 90 1.17 1.34 18.04
C HIS A 90 0.22 0.36 18.73
N PRO A 91 -0.92 0.81 19.28
CA PRO A 91 -1.93 -0.11 19.81
C PRO A 91 -2.50 -1.01 18.71
N MET A 92 -2.87 -2.24 19.09
CA MET A 92 -3.43 -3.24 18.17
C MET A 92 -4.72 -3.84 18.76
N MET A 93 -5.68 -2.96 19.08
CA MET A 93 -7.01 -3.33 19.61
C MET A 93 -8.03 -3.40 18.47
N ASP A 94 -9.14 -4.09 18.65
CA ASP A 94 -10.21 -4.23 17.64
C ASP A 94 -10.69 -2.90 17.07
N ALA A 95 -10.80 -1.87 17.90
CA ALA A 95 -11.23 -0.54 17.48
C ALA A 95 -10.11 0.33 16.87
N HIS A 96 -8.83 0.02 17.15
CA HIS A 96 -7.69 0.83 16.76
C HIS A 96 -6.46 -0.03 16.50
N TYR A 97 -6.12 -0.25 15.25
CA TYR A 97 -5.01 -1.13 14.84
C TYR A 97 -4.46 -0.78 13.45
N ILE A 98 -3.26 -1.26 13.18
CA ILE A 98 -2.66 -1.22 11.85
C ILE A 98 -3.23 -2.35 11.02
N THR A 99 -3.81 -2.03 9.87
CA THR A 99 -4.47 -3.00 9.00
C THR A 99 -3.51 -3.69 8.04
N PHE A 100 -2.47 -2.97 7.59
CA PHE A 100 -1.41 -3.54 6.78
C PHE A 100 -0.10 -2.73 6.91
N ILE A 101 0.99 -3.41 6.57
CA ILE A 101 2.30 -2.81 6.31
C ILE A 101 2.69 -3.19 4.88
N ALA A 102 3.16 -2.21 4.09
CA ALA A 102 3.68 -2.41 2.74
C ALA A 102 5.13 -1.96 2.66
N LEU A 103 5.97 -2.79 2.05
CA LEU A 103 7.36 -2.47 1.73
C LEU A 103 7.47 -2.21 0.24
N GLU A 104 7.95 -1.04 -0.14
CA GLU A 104 8.26 -0.65 -1.52
C GLU A 104 9.75 -0.84 -1.79
N THR A 105 10.05 -1.49 -2.90
CA THR A 105 11.41 -1.72 -3.37
C THR A 105 11.56 -1.25 -4.81
N ASP A 106 12.78 -1.26 -5.35
CA ASP A 106 13.06 -0.96 -6.75
C ASP A 106 12.53 -2.04 -7.73
N LYS A 107 12.07 -3.19 -7.21
CA LYS A 107 11.48 -4.28 -8.01
C LYS A 107 9.98 -4.41 -7.86
N GLY A 108 9.37 -3.75 -6.88
CA GLY A 108 7.94 -3.85 -6.63
C GLY A 108 7.55 -3.55 -5.20
N ALA A 109 6.45 -4.15 -4.76
CA ALA A 109 5.97 -3.97 -3.40
C ALA A 109 5.48 -5.29 -2.79
N ILE A 110 5.69 -5.44 -1.49
CA ILE A 110 5.23 -6.59 -0.71
C ILE A 110 4.32 -6.07 0.39
N VAL A 111 3.12 -6.66 0.54
CA VAL A 111 2.14 -6.23 1.54
C VAL A 111 1.90 -7.35 2.55
N ARG A 112 1.81 -6.99 3.83
CA ARG A 112 1.40 -7.86 4.93
C ARG A 112 0.19 -7.27 5.63
N GLN A 113 -0.90 -8.01 5.63
CA GLN A 113 -2.08 -7.66 6.42
C GLN A 113 -1.86 -8.02 7.89
N LEU A 114 -2.29 -7.14 8.77
CA LEU A 114 -2.28 -7.36 10.21
C LEU A 114 -3.70 -7.47 10.75
N LYS A 115 -3.82 -8.00 11.96
CA LYS A 115 -5.09 -8.14 12.69
C LYS A 115 -4.94 -7.58 14.08
N PRO A 116 -6.03 -7.17 14.73
CA PRO A 116 -6.02 -6.84 16.15
C PRO A 116 -5.36 -7.95 16.99
N GLY A 117 -4.60 -7.55 17.99
CA GLY A 117 -3.84 -8.46 18.85
C GLY A 117 -2.49 -8.94 18.29
N ALA A 118 -2.21 -8.71 16.99
CA ALA A 118 -0.88 -8.97 16.42
C ALA A 118 0.12 -7.88 16.83
N ALA A 119 1.42 -8.15 16.72
CA ALA A 119 2.42 -7.11 16.86
C ALA A 119 2.30 -6.10 15.68
N PRO A 120 2.51 -4.77 15.91
CA PRO A 120 2.49 -3.76 14.85
C PRO A 120 3.79 -3.79 14.05
N GLU A 121 4.12 -4.95 13.50
CA GLU A 121 5.36 -5.18 12.75
C GLU A 121 5.16 -6.20 11.64
N ALA A 122 6.04 -6.15 10.64
CA ALA A 122 6.13 -7.15 9.60
C ALA A 122 7.59 -7.39 9.20
N VAL A 123 7.91 -8.65 8.91
CA VAL A 123 9.21 -9.06 8.37
C VAL A 123 9.03 -9.42 6.90
N PHE A 124 9.92 -8.90 6.07
CA PHE A 124 9.96 -9.12 4.63
C PHE A 124 11.31 -9.74 4.25
N THR A 125 11.30 -10.54 3.21
CA THR A 125 12.53 -11.03 2.58
C THR A 125 12.60 -10.46 1.17
N ILE A 126 13.71 -9.81 0.85
CA ILE A 126 13.98 -9.21 -0.47
C ILE A 126 15.12 -9.98 -1.16
N ALA A 127 15.24 -9.83 -2.47
CA ALA A 127 16.37 -10.39 -3.21
C ALA A 127 17.69 -9.66 -2.84
N SER A 128 18.84 -10.32 -3.02
CA SER A 128 20.16 -9.76 -2.67
C SER A 128 20.54 -8.51 -3.45
N ASP A 129 19.93 -8.31 -4.62
CA ASP A 129 20.12 -7.14 -5.51
C ASP A 129 18.92 -6.18 -5.49
N GLU A 130 18.00 -6.35 -4.55
CA GLU A 130 16.81 -5.52 -4.37
C GLU A 130 17.04 -4.44 -3.31
N LYS A 131 16.56 -3.24 -3.57
CA LYS A 131 16.75 -2.06 -2.71
C LYS A 131 15.42 -1.61 -2.13
N VAL A 132 15.39 -1.42 -0.82
CA VAL A 132 14.26 -0.81 -0.14
C VAL A 132 14.17 0.66 -0.54
N ILE A 133 12.96 1.13 -0.83
CA ILE A 133 12.66 2.53 -1.15
C ILE A 133 11.90 3.18 -0.01
N ALA A 134 10.83 2.54 0.45
CA ALA A 134 9.97 3.08 1.49
C ALA A 134 9.17 1.98 2.18
N ALA A 135 8.66 2.27 3.35
CA ALA A 135 7.62 1.49 4.00
C ALA A 135 6.37 2.35 4.24
N TYR A 136 5.23 1.71 4.14
CA TYR A 136 3.92 2.31 4.41
C TYR A 136 3.19 1.48 5.44
N GLU A 137 2.35 2.14 6.22
CA GLU A 137 1.35 1.49 7.06
C GLU A 137 0.00 2.18 6.93
N TYR A 138 -1.07 1.48 7.26
CA TYR A 138 -2.40 2.07 7.33
C TYR A 138 -3.07 1.75 8.65
N CYS A 139 -3.27 2.80 9.44
CA CYS A 139 -4.07 2.76 10.65
C CYS A 139 -5.56 2.94 10.30
N ASN A 140 -6.45 2.10 10.85
CA ASN A 140 -7.89 2.19 10.58
C ASN A 140 -8.54 3.52 11.04
N LEU A 141 -7.92 4.24 11.98
CA LEU A 141 -8.40 5.54 12.47
C LEU A 141 -7.61 6.73 11.90
N HIS A 142 -6.30 6.57 11.67
CA HIS A 142 -5.41 7.70 11.37
C HIS A 142 -4.83 7.65 9.95
N GLY A 143 -5.33 6.74 9.10
CA GLY A 143 -4.99 6.73 7.68
C GLY A 143 -3.58 6.21 7.37
N LEU A 144 -3.01 6.72 6.27
CA LEU A 144 -1.77 6.25 5.66
C LEU A 144 -0.55 6.99 6.19
N TRP A 145 0.49 6.25 6.54
CA TRP A 145 1.78 6.77 6.97
C TRP A 145 2.92 6.15 6.17
N LYS A 146 4.03 6.88 6.06
CA LYS A 146 5.19 6.50 5.25
C LYS A 146 6.49 6.88 5.93
N ALA A 147 7.51 6.04 5.73
CA ALA A 147 8.91 6.39 5.91
C ALA A 147 9.70 6.02 4.65
N ASP A 148 10.63 6.87 4.25
CA ASP A 148 11.64 6.55 3.23
C ASP A 148 12.80 5.77 3.85
N ALA A 149 13.47 4.89 3.08
CA ALA A 149 14.58 4.06 3.52
C ALA A 149 15.93 4.79 3.50
#